data_9b293f2e81afc31734ac36f51788cf08
#
_entry.id   9b293f2e81afc31734ac36f51788cf08
#
_cell.length_a   1.000
_cell.length_b   1.000
_cell.length_c   1.000
_cell.angle_alpha   90.00
_cell.angle_beta   90.00
_cell.angle_gamma   90.00
#
_symmetry.space_group_name_H-M   'P 1'
#
loop_
_entity.id
_entity.type
_entity.pdbx_description
1 polymer ?
#
loop_
_entity_poly.entity_id
_entity_poly.type
_entity_poly.pdbx_seq_one_letter_code
_entity_poly.pdbx_strand_id
1 'polypeptide(L)'
;ITDLDGNFSISVPSENSTLVFTYVGMKTKEVKVGTKREFKLTLEDDNAIGEVVVVGYGQQKKASVVGAITQTTGKTLERAAGVSDIGAALTGNLPGVVTTASSGMPGEEEPQIQIRGASSWNNSSPLVLVDGIERPMSSVDVQSVATISVLKDASATAVYGVKGANGVILITTKRGSEGKAQISVTANAVMKIPSKLPDKYDSYDALIARNKAIEHELNISPGSFDKMEPMSFIENYRNQTTLEQRERYPNVDWQDVLFKDY
;
A
#
# COMPACT_ATOMS: atom_id res chain seq x y z
N ILE A 1 -10.76 42.41 13.65
CA ILE A 1 -11.38 41.11 13.99
C ILE A 1 -12.84 41.21 13.59
N THR A 2 -13.37 40.15 12.99
CA THR A 2 -14.79 40.02 12.63
C THR A 2 -15.62 39.57 13.84
N ASP A 3 -16.92 39.87 13.82
CA ASP A 3 -17.88 39.27 14.75
C ASP A 3 -18.25 37.83 14.38
N LEU A 4 -19.15 37.21 15.15
CA LEU A 4 -19.60 35.82 14.93
C LEU A 4 -20.33 35.61 13.60
N ASP A 5 -20.92 36.69 13.03
CA ASP A 5 -21.62 36.68 11.75
C ASP A 5 -20.71 37.05 10.57
N GLY A 6 -19.42 37.32 10.84
CA GLY A 6 -18.43 37.65 9.83
C GLY A 6 -18.40 39.13 9.45
N ASN A 7 -19.13 40.01 10.19
CA ASN A 7 -19.11 41.44 9.92
C ASN A 7 -17.88 42.12 10.53
N PHE A 8 -17.39 43.14 9.89
CA PHE A 8 -16.29 43.95 10.39
C PHE A 8 -16.54 45.42 10.15
N SER A 9 -15.98 46.25 11.00
CA SER A 9 -15.94 47.69 10.82
C SER A 9 -14.51 48.16 11.10
N ILE A 10 -13.96 48.95 10.18
CA ILE A 10 -12.59 49.44 10.26
C ILE A 10 -12.52 50.87 9.75
N SER A 11 -11.85 51.74 10.52
CA SER A 11 -11.54 53.09 10.10
C SER A 11 -10.22 53.12 9.37
N VAL A 12 -10.18 53.69 8.18
CA VAL A 12 -8.97 53.80 7.35
C VAL A 12 -8.55 55.25 7.17
N PRO A 13 -7.25 55.55 7.18
CA PRO A 13 -6.74 56.91 7.13
C PRO A 13 -6.87 57.57 5.75
N SER A 14 -6.96 56.83 4.68
CA SER A 14 -7.10 57.35 3.31
C SER A 14 -7.78 56.34 2.37
N GLU A 15 -8.33 56.88 1.27
CA GLU A 15 -8.94 56.05 0.20
C GLU A 15 -7.91 55.19 -0.55
N ASN A 16 -6.63 55.53 -0.49
CA ASN A 16 -5.56 54.74 -1.08
C ASN A 16 -5.08 53.59 -0.20
N SER A 17 -5.69 53.39 1.00
CA SER A 17 -5.34 52.32 1.89
C SER A 17 -5.73 50.95 1.29
N THR A 18 -4.92 49.94 1.58
CA THR A 18 -5.19 48.54 1.20
C THR A 18 -5.60 47.76 2.44
N LEU A 19 -6.76 47.12 2.39
CA LEU A 19 -7.20 46.20 3.41
C LEU A 19 -6.66 44.81 3.11
N VAL A 20 -6.05 44.20 4.11
CA VAL A 20 -5.50 42.84 4.01
C VAL A 20 -6.33 41.94 4.89
N PHE A 21 -6.96 40.94 4.28
CA PHE A 21 -7.80 39.94 4.97
C PHE A 21 -7.01 38.64 5.06
N THR A 22 -6.77 38.20 6.29
CA THR A 22 -6.06 36.94 6.59
C THR A 22 -6.90 36.11 7.53
N TYR A 23 -6.99 34.81 7.25
CA TYR A 23 -7.59 33.83 8.12
C TYR A 23 -6.79 32.53 8.04
N VAL A 24 -6.71 31.79 9.13
CA VAL A 24 -5.96 30.53 9.19
C VAL A 24 -6.57 29.52 8.21
N GLY A 25 -5.76 29.04 7.26
CA GLY A 25 -6.23 28.09 6.24
C GLY A 25 -6.89 28.73 5.01
N MET A 26 -6.88 30.07 4.88
CA MET A 26 -7.42 30.77 3.73
C MET A 26 -6.38 31.67 3.07
N LYS A 27 -6.50 31.86 1.75
CA LYS A 27 -5.63 32.75 0.99
C LYS A 27 -5.80 34.20 1.45
N THR A 28 -4.69 34.82 1.73
CA THR A 28 -4.67 36.26 2.01
C THR A 28 -5.23 37.04 0.82
N LYS A 29 -6.21 37.88 1.06
CA LYS A 29 -6.82 38.72 0.03
C LYS A 29 -6.60 40.19 0.33
N GLU A 30 -6.06 40.90 -0.63
CA GLU A 30 -5.79 42.33 -0.57
C GLU A 30 -6.82 43.09 -1.40
N VAL A 31 -7.40 44.13 -0.83
CA VAL A 31 -8.40 44.96 -1.51
C VAL A 31 -8.11 46.42 -1.23
N LYS A 32 -7.97 47.22 -2.29
CA LYS A 32 -7.87 48.68 -2.16
C LYS A 32 -9.22 49.28 -1.79
N VAL A 33 -9.24 50.21 -0.83
CA VAL A 33 -10.46 50.81 -0.30
C VAL A 33 -11.17 51.66 -1.36
N GLY A 34 -10.49 52.60 -1.98
CA GLY A 34 -11.05 53.49 -2.98
C GLY A 34 -12.25 54.28 -2.38
N THR A 35 -13.25 54.48 -3.20
CA THR A 35 -14.51 55.18 -2.83
C THR A 35 -15.56 54.24 -2.22
N LYS A 36 -15.29 52.91 -2.16
CA LYS A 36 -16.26 51.94 -1.61
C LYS A 36 -16.30 51.98 -0.10
N ARG A 37 -17.52 51.92 0.46
CA ARG A 37 -17.75 51.94 1.92
C ARG A 37 -18.17 50.60 2.48
N GLU A 38 -18.61 49.68 1.61
CA GLU A 38 -19.01 48.32 1.98
C GLU A 38 -18.23 47.29 1.15
N PHE A 39 -17.73 46.25 1.82
CA PHE A 39 -17.00 45.18 1.23
C PHE A 39 -17.63 43.85 1.61
N LYS A 40 -18.06 43.08 0.62
CA LYS A 40 -18.46 41.68 0.80
C LYS A 40 -17.39 40.82 0.14
N LEU A 41 -16.72 40.05 0.94
CA LEU A 41 -15.56 39.25 0.52
C LEU A 41 -15.78 37.80 0.87
N THR A 42 -15.44 36.93 -0.03
CA THR A 42 -15.29 35.49 0.21
C THR A 42 -13.83 35.19 0.16
N LEU A 43 -13.30 34.62 1.22
CA LEU A 43 -11.95 34.05 1.23
C LEU A 43 -11.99 32.68 0.58
N GLU A 44 -10.99 32.37 -0.23
CA GLU A 44 -10.80 31.05 -0.83
C GLU A 44 -9.92 30.22 0.11
N ASP A 45 -10.22 28.93 0.21
CA ASP A 45 -9.36 28.02 0.94
C ASP A 45 -7.94 28.12 0.38
N ASP A 46 -6.98 28.35 1.27
CA ASP A 46 -5.57 28.22 0.91
C ASP A 46 -5.23 26.74 0.82
N ASN A 47 -5.61 26.13 -0.32
CA ASN A 47 -5.16 24.77 -0.67
C ASN A 47 -3.64 24.69 -0.84
N ALA A 48 -2.95 25.82 -0.79
CA ALA A 48 -1.53 25.92 -0.55
C ALA A 48 -1.22 25.98 0.98
N ILE A 49 -1.87 25.13 1.79
CA ILE A 49 -1.15 24.56 2.92
C ILE A 49 0.00 23.84 2.23
N GLY A 50 1.14 24.54 2.14
CA GLY A 50 2.31 24.02 1.47
C GLY A 50 2.50 22.61 1.96
N GLU A 51 2.46 21.61 1.04
CA GLU A 51 2.49 20.19 1.37
C GLU A 51 3.45 19.98 2.53
N VAL A 52 2.87 19.73 3.69
CA VAL A 52 3.63 19.48 4.91
C VAL A 52 4.04 18.03 4.86
N VAL A 53 5.32 17.79 4.86
CA VAL A 53 5.88 16.44 4.88
C VAL A 53 6.22 16.10 6.32
N VAL A 54 5.78 14.95 6.78
CA VAL A 54 6.20 14.41 8.06
C VAL A 54 7.64 13.92 7.91
N VAL A 55 8.55 14.51 8.67
CA VAL A 55 9.97 14.19 8.66
C VAL A 55 10.36 13.81 10.09
N GLY A 56 10.65 12.53 10.30
CA GLY A 56 10.98 12.06 11.64
C GLY A 56 9.83 12.30 12.62
N TYR A 57 10.12 12.98 13.73
CA TYR A 57 9.14 13.33 14.76
C TYR A 57 8.51 14.71 14.54
N GLY A 58 8.77 15.37 13.42
CA GLY A 58 8.30 16.72 13.12
C GLY A 58 7.62 16.85 11.77
N GLN A 59 7.01 18.01 11.55
CA GLN A 59 6.42 18.39 10.27
C GLN A 59 7.25 19.52 9.66
N GLN A 60 7.63 19.40 8.40
CA GLN A 60 8.33 20.44 7.64
C GLN A 60 7.58 20.76 6.35
N LYS A 61 7.69 21.99 5.88
CA LYS A 61 7.17 22.34 4.56
C LYS A 61 7.96 21.58 3.50
N LYS A 62 7.30 20.95 2.53
CA LYS A 62 7.92 20.19 1.45
C LYS A 62 9.04 20.96 0.73
N ALA A 63 8.85 22.27 0.55
CA ALA A 63 9.85 23.16 -0.05
C ALA A 63 11.13 23.32 0.80
N SER A 64 11.09 23.01 2.10
CA SER A 64 12.22 23.12 3.03
C SER A 64 12.95 21.79 3.24
N VAL A 65 12.46 20.71 2.65
CA VAL A 65 13.04 19.38 2.83
C VAL A 65 14.14 19.16 1.80
N VAL A 66 15.37 19.05 2.27
CA VAL A 66 16.56 18.82 1.44
C VAL A 66 16.74 17.35 1.05
N GLY A 67 16.05 16.42 1.73
CA GLY A 67 16.16 14.98 1.48
C GLY A 67 15.23 14.47 0.38
N ALA A 68 15.57 13.32 -0.23
CA ALA A 68 14.70 12.65 -1.21
C ALA A 68 13.49 11.99 -0.51
N ILE A 69 12.47 12.80 -0.23
CA ILE A 69 11.19 12.36 0.32
C ILE A 69 10.16 12.30 -0.79
N THR A 70 9.51 11.16 -0.93
CA THR A 70 8.36 11.02 -1.83
C THR A 70 7.11 10.89 -0.99
N GLN A 71 6.10 11.67 -1.32
CA GLN A 71 4.82 11.68 -0.61
C GLN A 71 3.67 11.38 -1.58
N THR A 72 2.68 10.63 -1.10
CA THR A 72 1.39 10.45 -1.76
C THR A 72 0.27 10.71 -0.78
N THR A 73 -0.90 11.05 -1.28
CA THR A 73 -2.09 11.30 -0.47
C THR A 73 -3.03 10.10 -0.49
N GLY A 74 -3.85 9.94 0.54
CA GLY A 74 -4.87 8.90 0.60
C GLY A 74 -5.80 8.92 -0.62
N LYS A 75 -6.16 10.10 -1.13
CA LYS A 75 -6.98 10.24 -2.36
C LYS A 75 -6.35 9.61 -3.60
N THR A 76 -5.01 9.62 -3.71
CA THR A 76 -4.31 8.97 -4.82
C THR A 76 -4.37 7.45 -4.68
N LEU A 77 -4.29 6.96 -3.45
CA LEU A 77 -4.38 5.53 -3.15
C LEU A 77 -5.81 4.99 -3.34
N GLU A 78 -6.81 5.78 -2.96
CA GLU A 78 -8.23 5.45 -3.18
C GLU A 78 -8.57 5.27 -4.68
N ARG A 79 -7.81 5.90 -5.59
CA ARG A 79 -7.96 5.70 -7.05
C ARG A 79 -7.52 4.32 -7.52
N ALA A 80 -6.67 3.65 -6.77
CA ALA A 80 -6.31 2.25 -7.02
C ALA A 80 -7.47 1.31 -6.59
N ALA A 81 -8.70 1.69 -6.93
CA ALA A 81 -9.95 1.06 -6.51
C ALA A 81 -9.87 -0.47 -6.56
N GLY A 82 -10.26 -1.12 -5.47
CA GLY A 82 -10.29 -2.58 -5.38
C GLY A 82 -9.06 -3.22 -4.74
N VAL A 83 -8.09 -2.42 -4.26
CA VAL A 83 -6.93 -2.93 -3.55
C VAL A 83 -7.21 -2.88 -2.05
N SER A 84 -7.20 -4.03 -1.40
CA SER A 84 -7.43 -4.18 0.04
C SER A 84 -6.19 -3.85 0.87
N ASP A 85 -5.01 -3.92 0.26
CA ASP A 85 -3.72 -3.72 0.93
C ASP A 85 -3.03 -2.43 0.47
N ILE A 86 -2.49 -1.66 1.44
CA ILE A 86 -1.77 -0.41 1.17
C ILE A 86 -0.52 -0.66 0.32
N GLY A 87 0.20 -1.75 0.57
CA GLY A 87 1.41 -2.08 -0.18
C GLY A 87 1.12 -2.29 -1.67
N ALA A 88 0.01 -2.95 -1.98
CA ALA A 88 -0.44 -3.11 -3.36
C ALA A 88 -0.91 -1.77 -3.97
N ALA A 89 -1.56 -0.90 -3.17
CA ALA A 89 -1.96 0.44 -3.60
C ALA A 89 -0.76 1.37 -3.88
N LEU A 90 0.39 1.11 -3.26
CA LEU A 90 1.63 1.87 -3.49
C LEU A 90 2.32 1.51 -4.80
N THR A 91 1.99 0.35 -5.38
CA THR A 91 2.59 -0.13 -6.63
C THR A 91 2.41 0.89 -7.75
N GLY A 92 3.51 1.39 -8.32
CA GLY A 92 3.50 2.37 -9.39
C GLY A 92 3.16 3.81 -8.97
N ASN A 93 2.71 4.05 -7.73
CA ASN A 93 2.34 5.38 -7.26
C ASN A 93 3.47 6.14 -6.56
N LEU A 94 4.54 5.45 -6.17
CA LEU A 94 5.67 6.04 -5.47
C LEU A 94 7.00 5.77 -6.18
N PRO A 95 7.65 6.79 -6.77
CA PRO A 95 8.95 6.61 -7.41
C PRO A 95 10.01 6.11 -6.42
N GLY A 96 10.76 5.07 -6.83
CA GLY A 96 11.84 4.46 -6.03
C GLY A 96 11.36 3.51 -4.92
N VAL A 97 10.09 3.14 -4.95
CA VAL A 97 9.53 2.03 -4.16
C VAL A 97 9.21 0.90 -5.13
N VAL A 98 9.76 -0.26 -4.86
CA VAL A 98 9.50 -1.49 -5.61
C VAL A 98 8.65 -2.39 -4.74
N THR A 99 7.52 -2.82 -5.27
CA THR A 99 6.63 -3.76 -4.60
C THR A 99 6.60 -5.06 -5.41
N THR A 100 6.82 -6.17 -4.75
CA THR A 100 6.82 -7.49 -5.38
C THR A 100 5.82 -8.37 -4.65
N ALA A 101 4.77 -8.79 -5.35
CA ALA A 101 3.87 -9.81 -4.85
C ALA A 101 4.51 -11.18 -5.08
N SER A 102 4.77 -11.93 -4.03
CA SER A 102 5.38 -13.26 -4.09
C SER A 102 4.36 -14.34 -4.47
N SER A 103 3.09 -14.09 -4.20
CA SER A 103 1.98 -15.01 -4.43
C SER A 103 0.76 -14.25 -4.94
N GLY A 104 -0.02 -14.87 -5.81
CA GLY A 104 -1.36 -14.40 -6.19
C GLY A 104 -2.48 -15.12 -5.42
N MET A 105 -2.12 -15.86 -4.36
CA MET A 105 -3.09 -16.63 -3.58
C MET A 105 -3.96 -15.70 -2.73
N PRO A 106 -5.27 -15.94 -2.67
CA PRO A 106 -6.15 -15.22 -1.76
C PRO A 106 -5.68 -15.40 -0.31
N GLY A 107 -5.50 -14.28 0.41
CA GLY A 107 -5.00 -14.28 1.79
C GLY A 107 -3.49 -14.13 1.97
N GLU A 108 -2.68 -14.30 0.93
CA GLU A 108 -1.23 -14.01 0.90
C GLU A 108 -0.95 -12.76 0.05
N GLU A 109 -1.58 -11.66 0.38
CA GLU A 109 -1.57 -10.47 -0.47
C GLU A 109 -0.55 -9.42 -0.05
N GLU A 110 0.16 -9.64 1.06
CA GLU A 110 1.12 -8.67 1.57
C GLU A 110 2.36 -8.61 0.64
N PRO A 111 2.48 -7.55 -0.18
CA PRO A 111 3.62 -7.44 -1.08
C PRO A 111 4.89 -7.13 -0.30
N GLN A 112 5.99 -7.69 -0.73
CA GLN A 112 7.30 -7.28 -0.26
C GLN A 112 7.62 -5.90 -0.83
N ILE A 113 7.95 -4.97 0.05
CA ILE A 113 8.28 -3.60 -0.31
C ILE A 113 9.77 -3.39 -0.13
N GLN A 114 10.40 -2.81 -1.14
CA GLN A 114 11.80 -2.44 -1.13
C GLN A 114 11.95 -0.97 -1.56
N ILE A 115 12.80 -0.24 -0.84
CA ILE A 115 13.15 1.14 -1.18
C ILE A 115 14.56 1.13 -1.76
N ARG A 116 14.70 1.56 -3.04
CA ARG A 116 15.98 1.55 -3.78
C ARG A 116 16.60 0.15 -3.98
N GLY A 117 15.80 -0.92 -3.87
CA GLY A 117 16.23 -2.31 -4.08
C GLY A 117 16.70 -3.01 -2.81
N ALA A 118 17.19 -4.23 -2.97
CA ALA A 118 17.69 -5.04 -1.86
C ALA A 118 19.06 -4.54 -1.41
N SER A 119 19.14 -4.05 -0.17
CA SER A 119 20.39 -3.53 0.43
C SER A 119 21.11 -4.56 1.30
N SER A 120 20.46 -5.66 1.66
CA SER A 120 20.96 -6.70 2.55
C SER A 120 20.45 -8.09 2.15
N TRP A 121 21.25 -9.11 2.43
CA TRP A 121 20.88 -10.51 2.24
C TRP A 121 19.84 -11.01 3.27
N ASN A 122 19.83 -10.44 4.47
CA ASN A 122 19.00 -10.93 5.57
C ASN A 122 17.62 -10.28 5.61
N ASN A 123 17.53 -8.97 5.43
CA ASN A 123 16.28 -8.24 5.44
C ASN A 123 16.43 -6.93 4.68
N SER A 124 15.59 -6.70 3.69
CA SER A 124 15.53 -5.49 2.88
C SER A 124 14.22 -4.71 3.09
N SER A 125 13.39 -5.13 4.04
CA SER A 125 12.11 -4.47 4.33
C SER A 125 12.34 -3.10 4.97
N PRO A 126 11.61 -2.06 4.55
CA PRO A 126 11.64 -0.76 5.18
C PRO A 126 10.96 -0.78 6.55
N LEU A 127 11.32 0.17 7.41
CA LEU A 127 10.59 0.42 8.65
C LEU A 127 9.26 1.10 8.34
N VAL A 128 8.15 0.52 8.79
CA VAL A 128 6.81 1.09 8.64
C VAL A 128 6.34 1.68 9.96
N LEU A 129 5.99 2.96 9.94
CA LEU A 129 5.46 3.68 11.09
C LEU A 129 4.08 4.24 10.77
N VAL A 130 3.10 3.88 11.58
CA VAL A 130 1.73 4.39 11.51
C VAL A 130 1.52 5.34 12.68
N ASP A 131 1.33 6.62 12.38
CA ASP A 131 1.25 7.70 13.39
C ASP A 131 2.42 7.67 14.41
N GLY A 132 3.62 7.28 13.94
CA GLY A 132 4.84 7.20 14.74
C GLY A 132 5.06 5.87 15.47
N ILE A 133 4.15 4.91 15.35
CA ILE A 133 4.24 3.58 15.97
C ILE A 133 4.56 2.53 14.90
N GLU A 134 5.53 1.66 15.17
CA GLU A 134 5.90 0.54 14.29
C GLU A 134 4.74 -0.47 14.22
N ARG A 135 4.17 -0.65 13.03
CA ARG A 135 3.05 -1.55 12.78
C ARG A 135 3.15 -2.15 11.37
N PRO A 136 2.62 -3.36 11.15
CA PRO A 136 2.52 -3.92 9.82
C PRO A 136 1.55 -3.09 8.97
N MET A 137 1.88 -2.92 7.69
CA MET A 137 1.10 -2.11 6.75
C MET A 137 -0.29 -2.70 6.51
N SER A 138 -0.39 -4.04 6.50
CA SER A 138 -1.65 -4.78 6.37
C SER A 138 -2.67 -4.50 7.49
N SER A 139 -2.21 -3.96 8.64
CA SER A 139 -3.10 -3.59 9.75
C SER A 139 -3.83 -2.26 9.56
N VAL A 140 -3.56 -1.53 8.47
CA VAL A 140 -4.09 -0.17 8.25
C VAL A 140 -5.04 -0.17 7.06
N ASP A 141 -6.25 0.31 7.28
CA ASP A 141 -7.21 0.53 6.21
C ASP A 141 -6.77 1.68 5.29
N VAL A 142 -6.74 1.43 3.99
CA VAL A 142 -6.41 2.42 2.94
C VAL A 142 -7.25 3.69 3.07
N GLN A 143 -8.52 3.55 3.43
CA GLN A 143 -9.43 4.68 3.57
C GLN A 143 -9.13 5.55 4.80
N SER A 144 -8.47 5.00 5.82
CA SER A 144 -8.05 5.75 7.00
C SER A 144 -6.81 6.61 6.77
N VAL A 145 -6.09 6.38 5.67
CA VAL A 145 -4.83 7.06 5.36
C VAL A 145 -5.07 8.50 4.91
N ALA A 146 -4.38 9.45 5.52
CA ALA A 146 -4.30 10.83 5.04
C ALA A 146 -3.14 11.01 4.06
N THR A 147 -1.93 10.62 4.48
CA THR A 147 -0.72 10.75 3.67
C THR A 147 0.24 9.59 3.94
N ILE A 148 1.01 9.23 2.92
CA ILE A 148 2.15 8.32 3.05
C ILE A 148 3.40 9.05 2.57
N SER A 149 4.42 9.09 3.42
CA SER A 149 5.72 9.68 3.12
C SER A 149 6.79 8.60 3.16
N VAL A 150 7.62 8.53 2.12
CA VAL A 150 8.72 7.57 2.04
C VAL A 150 10.04 8.31 2.14
N LEU A 151 10.78 8.03 3.20
CA LEU A 151 12.11 8.55 3.47
C LEU A 151 13.15 7.59 2.87
N LYS A 152 13.87 8.08 1.86
CA LYS A 152 14.80 7.25 1.08
C LYS A 152 16.26 7.53 1.42
N ASP A 153 16.55 8.71 1.93
CA ASP A 153 17.93 9.15 2.20
C ASP A 153 18.34 8.87 3.64
N ALA A 154 19.61 8.52 3.82
CA ALA A 154 20.20 8.26 5.12
C ALA A 154 20.05 9.45 6.09
N SER A 155 20.14 10.69 5.59
CA SER A 155 19.94 11.89 6.39
C SER A 155 18.53 12.00 6.96
N ALA A 156 17.50 11.62 6.17
CA ALA A 156 16.12 11.63 6.60
C ALA A 156 15.78 10.45 7.52
N THR A 157 16.47 9.31 7.36
CA THR A 157 16.23 8.09 8.15
C THR A 157 17.12 7.99 9.39
N ALA A 158 18.13 8.84 9.53
CA ALA A 158 19.09 8.82 10.65
C ALA A 158 18.40 8.87 12.04
N VAL A 159 17.28 9.55 12.14
CA VAL A 159 16.49 9.66 13.39
C VAL A 159 15.98 8.30 13.88
N TYR A 160 15.82 7.33 12.96
CA TYR A 160 15.31 5.98 13.26
C TYR A 160 16.43 4.95 13.49
N GLY A 161 17.70 5.39 13.45
CA GLY A 161 18.85 4.54 13.68
C GLY A 161 18.95 3.38 12.69
N VAL A 162 19.43 2.23 13.18
CA VAL A 162 19.66 1.02 12.35
C VAL A 162 18.38 0.51 11.68
N LYS A 163 17.23 0.63 12.32
CA LYS A 163 15.94 0.20 11.75
C LYS A 163 15.56 1.00 10.49
N GLY A 164 16.04 2.25 10.37
CA GLY A 164 15.81 3.09 9.20
C GLY A 164 16.76 2.85 8.03
N ALA A 165 17.71 1.92 8.13
CA ALA A 165 18.75 1.71 7.12
C ALA A 165 18.20 1.33 5.74
N ASN A 166 17.11 0.58 5.69
CA ASN A 166 16.42 0.17 4.46
C ASN A 166 15.37 1.18 3.97
N GLY A 167 15.32 2.37 4.57
CA GLY A 167 14.30 3.39 4.35
C GLY A 167 13.16 3.30 5.36
N VAL A 168 12.35 4.35 5.41
CA VAL A 168 11.23 4.47 6.34
C VAL A 168 9.98 4.89 5.59
N ILE A 169 8.88 4.22 5.86
CA ILE A 169 7.54 4.55 5.36
C ILE A 169 6.74 5.11 6.53
N LEU A 170 6.34 6.37 6.40
CA LEU A 170 5.52 7.05 7.40
C LEU A 170 4.09 7.12 6.88
N ILE A 171 3.17 6.49 7.57
CA ILE A 171 1.75 6.53 7.30
C ILE A 171 1.10 7.44 8.35
N THR A 172 0.43 8.49 7.88
CA THR A 172 -0.33 9.37 8.75
C THR A 172 -1.82 9.13 8.50
N THR A 173 -2.57 8.88 9.54
CA THR A 173 -4.02 8.64 9.44
C THR A 173 -4.81 9.95 9.45
N LYS A 174 -6.04 9.88 8.93
CA LYS A 174 -6.99 10.99 8.95
C LYS A 174 -7.37 11.28 10.40
N ARG A 175 -7.30 12.55 10.81
CA ARG A 175 -7.72 12.99 12.14
C ARG A 175 -9.03 13.75 12.05
N GLY A 176 -9.82 13.68 13.11
CA GLY A 176 -11.02 14.49 13.24
C GLY A 176 -10.69 15.98 13.26
N SER A 177 -11.52 16.79 12.66
CA SER A 177 -11.46 18.26 12.69
C SER A 177 -12.69 18.82 13.38
N GLU A 178 -12.53 19.98 14.01
CA GLU A 178 -13.67 20.73 14.56
C GLU A 178 -14.55 21.23 13.41
N GLY A 179 -15.85 21.10 13.54
CA GLY A 179 -16.80 21.57 12.53
C GLY A 179 -18.09 20.75 12.50
N LYS A 180 -18.88 20.94 11.44
CA LYS A 180 -20.08 20.15 11.21
C LYS A 180 -19.72 18.70 10.94
N ALA A 181 -20.47 17.77 11.52
CA ALA A 181 -20.30 16.33 11.29
C ALA A 181 -20.41 16.02 9.78
N GLN A 182 -19.39 15.40 9.25
CA GLN A 182 -19.37 14.87 7.88
C GLN A 182 -19.52 13.36 7.97
N ILE A 183 -20.56 12.83 7.36
CA ILE A 183 -20.82 11.41 7.30
C ILE A 183 -20.58 10.97 5.86
N SER A 184 -19.64 10.07 5.66
CA SER A 184 -19.40 9.42 4.36
C SER A 184 -19.59 7.91 4.52
N VAL A 185 -20.29 7.31 3.59
CA VAL A 185 -20.49 5.86 3.53
C VAL A 185 -19.94 5.37 2.19
N THR A 186 -18.99 4.46 2.24
CA THR A 186 -18.38 3.85 1.06
C THR A 186 -18.56 2.33 1.16
N ALA A 187 -19.05 1.70 0.11
CA ALA A 187 -19.16 0.25 0.01
C ALA A 187 -18.40 -0.22 -1.21
N ASN A 188 -17.41 -1.09 -1.02
CA ASN A 188 -16.61 -1.67 -2.07
C ASN A 188 -16.75 -3.19 -2.02
N ALA A 189 -17.03 -3.80 -3.17
CA ALA A 189 -17.00 -5.25 -3.33
C ALA A 189 -15.88 -5.59 -4.31
N VAL A 190 -14.94 -6.43 -3.87
CA VAL A 190 -13.80 -6.86 -4.67
C VAL A 190 -13.87 -8.36 -4.84
N MET A 191 -13.92 -8.82 -6.09
CA MET A 191 -13.81 -10.23 -6.44
C MET A 191 -12.42 -10.48 -7.01
N LYS A 192 -11.67 -11.38 -6.39
CA LYS A 192 -10.34 -11.78 -6.85
C LYS A 192 -10.42 -13.17 -7.45
N ILE A 193 -10.03 -13.28 -8.71
CA ILE A 193 -10.03 -14.54 -9.46
C ILE A 193 -8.60 -14.80 -9.94
N PRO A 194 -8.05 -16.01 -9.78
CA PRO A 194 -6.77 -16.37 -10.35
C PRO A 194 -6.81 -16.21 -11.87
N SER A 195 -5.94 -15.39 -12.45
CA SER A 195 -5.90 -15.16 -13.89
C SER A 195 -5.35 -16.36 -14.66
N LYS A 196 -4.45 -17.11 -14.03
CA LYS A 196 -3.86 -18.33 -14.58
C LYS A 196 -3.40 -19.22 -13.42
N LEU A 197 -3.84 -20.45 -13.42
CA LEU A 197 -3.28 -21.51 -12.57
C LEU A 197 -2.15 -22.20 -13.32
N PRO A 198 -1.07 -22.64 -12.64
CA PRO A 198 -0.02 -23.40 -13.26
C PRO A 198 -0.57 -24.74 -13.80
N ASP A 199 -0.09 -25.12 -14.97
CA ASP A 199 -0.39 -26.45 -15.51
C ASP A 199 0.18 -27.52 -14.56
N LYS A 200 -0.54 -28.61 -14.43
CA LYS A 200 -0.17 -29.71 -13.54
C LYS A 200 -0.23 -31.04 -14.26
N TYR A 201 0.54 -31.95 -13.75
CA TYR A 201 0.50 -33.34 -14.17
C TYR A 201 -0.63 -34.07 -13.46
N ASP A 202 -1.21 -35.06 -14.11
CA ASP A 202 -2.03 -36.04 -13.42
C ASP A 202 -1.19 -36.88 -12.44
N SER A 203 -1.83 -37.66 -11.58
CA SER A 203 -1.11 -38.46 -10.56
C SER A 203 -0.13 -39.44 -11.16
N TYR A 204 -0.43 -40.00 -12.34
CA TYR A 204 0.45 -40.93 -13.06
C TYR A 204 1.71 -40.21 -13.55
N ASP A 205 1.54 -39.14 -14.30
CA ASP A 205 2.65 -38.37 -14.86
C ASP A 205 3.51 -37.69 -13.79
N ALA A 206 2.87 -37.24 -12.70
CA ALA A 206 3.57 -36.67 -11.54
C ALA A 206 4.49 -37.68 -10.85
N LEU A 207 4.05 -38.95 -10.70
CA LEU A 207 4.86 -40.00 -10.11
C LEU A 207 6.01 -40.41 -11.03
N ILE A 208 5.80 -40.45 -12.35
CA ILE A 208 6.87 -40.69 -13.32
C ILE A 208 7.90 -39.56 -13.27
N ALA A 209 7.47 -38.31 -13.28
CA ALA A 209 8.36 -37.16 -13.19
C ALA A 209 9.16 -37.16 -11.88
N ARG A 210 8.53 -37.52 -10.76
CA ARG A 210 9.18 -37.69 -9.45
C ARG A 210 10.25 -38.80 -9.52
N ASN A 211 9.92 -39.98 -10.05
CA ASN A 211 10.89 -41.06 -10.19
C ASN A 211 12.09 -40.67 -11.04
N LYS A 212 11.87 -39.99 -12.17
CA LYS A 212 12.95 -39.44 -12.99
C LYS A 212 13.84 -38.47 -12.26
N ALA A 213 13.25 -37.57 -11.44
CA ALA A 213 14.02 -36.65 -10.64
C ALA A 213 14.89 -37.39 -9.61
N ILE A 214 14.33 -38.39 -8.92
CA ILE A 214 15.08 -39.25 -7.99
C ILE A 214 16.20 -40.01 -8.69
N GLU A 215 15.92 -40.55 -9.87
CA GLU A 215 16.94 -41.28 -10.71
C GLU A 215 18.14 -40.36 -11.05
N HIS A 216 17.88 -39.08 -11.38
CA HIS A 216 18.96 -38.12 -11.59
C HIS A 216 19.73 -37.79 -10.29
N GLU A 217 19.05 -37.81 -9.14
CA GLU A 217 19.68 -37.56 -7.85
C GLU A 217 20.48 -38.75 -7.32
N LEU A 218 20.19 -40.01 -7.76
CA LEU A 218 20.87 -41.21 -7.30
C LEU A 218 22.40 -41.18 -7.50
N ASN A 219 22.89 -40.47 -8.50
CA ASN A 219 24.33 -40.28 -8.72
C ASN A 219 24.99 -39.46 -7.58
N ILE A 220 24.22 -38.66 -6.89
CA ILE A 220 24.67 -37.77 -5.80
C ILE A 220 24.31 -38.36 -4.45
N SER A 221 23.14 -39.00 -4.35
CA SER A 221 22.53 -39.51 -3.11
C SER A 221 21.95 -40.91 -3.31
N PRO A 222 22.78 -41.98 -3.28
CA PRO A 222 22.34 -43.35 -3.57
C PRO A 222 21.21 -43.86 -2.68
N GLY A 223 21.08 -43.34 -1.44
CA GLY A 223 20.00 -43.67 -0.50
C GLY A 223 18.62 -43.19 -0.93
N SER A 224 18.51 -42.41 -2.00
CA SER A 224 17.21 -41.95 -2.52
C SER A 224 16.46 -43.03 -3.30
N PHE A 225 17.08 -44.17 -3.59
CA PHE A 225 16.44 -45.27 -4.31
C PHE A 225 15.18 -45.79 -3.61
N ASP A 226 15.19 -45.87 -2.30
CA ASP A 226 14.04 -46.33 -1.48
C ASP A 226 12.80 -45.42 -1.59
N LYS A 227 12.97 -44.21 -2.17
CA LYS A 227 11.89 -43.24 -2.39
C LYS A 227 11.22 -43.39 -3.76
N MET A 228 11.74 -44.24 -4.63
CA MET A 228 11.15 -44.49 -5.95
C MET A 228 9.95 -45.42 -5.85
N GLU A 229 8.86 -45.02 -6.52
CA GLU A 229 7.68 -45.88 -6.61
C GLU A 229 7.81 -46.88 -7.78
N PRO A 230 7.45 -48.18 -7.53
CA PRO A 230 7.47 -49.19 -8.59
C PRO A 230 6.49 -48.84 -9.72
N MET A 231 6.86 -49.14 -10.96
CA MET A 231 6.00 -48.90 -12.12
C MET A 231 4.64 -49.58 -12.02
N SER A 232 4.59 -50.79 -11.44
CA SER A 232 3.32 -51.51 -11.18
C SER A 232 2.38 -50.77 -10.24
N PHE A 233 2.93 -50.00 -9.31
CA PHE A 233 2.15 -49.13 -8.44
C PHE A 233 1.64 -47.88 -9.18
N ILE A 234 2.50 -47.27 -9.97
CA ILE A 234 2.18 -46.06 -10.78
C ILE A 234 1.11 -46.35 -11.82
N GLU A 235 1.17 -47.53 -12.48
CA GLU A 235 0.18 -47.95 -13.45
C GLU A 235 -1.24 -48.08 -12.90
N ASN A 236 -1.40 -48.33 -11.59
CA ASN A 236 -2.69 -48.40 -10.97
C ASN A 236 -3.43 -47.06 -11.00
N TYR A 237 -2.73 -45.89 -11.05
CA TYR A 237 -3.34 -44.58 -11.17
C TYR A 237 -3.99 -44.35 -12.56
N ARG A 238 -3.57 -45.08 -13.58
CA ARG A 238 -4.12 -44.99 -14.94
C ARG A 238 -5.16 -46.07 -15.25
N ASN A 239 -5.00 -47.26 -14.67
CA ASN A 239 -5.80 -48.47 -14.99
C ASN A 239 -6.91 -48.74 -13.99
N GLN A 240 -7.59 -47.73 -13.47
CA GLN A 240 -8.68 -47.86 -12.51
C GLN A 240 -9.99 -48.29 -13.19
N THR A 241 -10.52 -49.45 -12.83
CA THR A 241 -11.77 -49.98 -13.37
C THR A 241 -12.89 -50.06 -12.34
N THR A 242 -12.55 -50.20 -11.03
CA THR A 242 -13.51 -50.32 -9.94
C THR A 242 -13.54 -49.08 -9.07
N LEU A 243 -14.64 -48.86 -8.32
CA LEU A 243 -14.79 -47.78 -7.36
C LEU A 243 -13.70 -47.82 -6.30
N GLU A 244 -13.42 -49.02 -5.76
CA GLU A 244 -12.39 -49.23 -4.75
C GLU A 244 -10.99 -48.81 -5.24
N GLN A 245 -10.68 -49.12 -6.52
CA GLN A 245 -9.43 -48.70 -7.14
C GLN A 245 -9.33 -47.17 -7.29
N ARG A 246 -10.42 -46.49 -7.60
CA ARG A 246 -10.47 -45.02 -7.69
C ARG A 246 -10.28 -44.35 -6.33
N GLU A 247 -10.83 -44.95 -5.27
CA GLU A 247 -10.64 -44.46 -3.90
C GLU A 247 -9.19 -44.69 -3.41
N ARG A 248 -8.59 -45.84 -3.80
CA ARG A 248 -7.23 -46.19 -3.40
C ARG A 248 -6.13 -45.45 -4.15
N TYR A 249 -6.38 -45.11 -5.43
CA TYR A 249 -5.43 -44.41 -6.29
C TYR A 249 -6.05 -43.13 -6.85
N PRO A 250 -6.35 -42.12 -5.99
CA PRO A 250 -7.09 -40.95 -6.40
C PRO A 250 -6.29 -40.08 -7.35
N ASN A 251 -6.94 -39.61 -8.41
CA ASN A 251 -6.44 -38.59 -9.32
C ASN A 251 -7.33 -37.35 -9.20
N VAL A 252 -7.19 -36.61 -8.09
CA VAL A 252 -8.04 -35.45 -7.78
C VAL A 252 -7.30 -34.19 -8.17
N ASP A 253 -7.97 -33.36 -8.94
CA ASP A 253 -7.53 -32.01 -9.23
C ASP A 253 -7.92 -31.09 -8.06
N TRP A 254 -7.06 -30.93 -7.08
CA TRP A 254 -7.30 -30.09 -5.92
C TRP A 254 -7.41 -28.61 -6.26
N GLN A 255 -6.74 -28.15 -7.34
CA GLN A 255 -6.90 -26.76 -7.77
C GLN A 255 -8.28 -26.53 -8.34
N ASP A 256 -8.78 -27.44 -9.18
CA ASP A 256 -10.15 -27.37 -9.73
C ASP A 256 -11.20 -27.47 -8.61
N VAL A 257 -10.96 -28.29 -7.60
CA VAL A 257 -11.86 -28.43 -6.45
C VAL A 257 -11.88 -27.18 -5.56
N LEU A 258 -10.71 -26.55 -5.32
CA LEU A 258 -10.57 -25.41 -4.41
C LEU A 258 -10.91 -24.07 -5.07
N PHE A 259 -10.63 -23.93 -6.37
CA PHE A 259 -10.83 -22.69 -7.11
C PHE A 259 -12.00 -22.78 -8.09
N LYS A 260 -12.91 -23.72 -7.86
CA LYS A 260 -14.14 -23.82 -8.63
C LYS A 260 -14.94 -22.54 -8.43
N ASP A 261 -15.32 -21.91 -9.54
CA ASP A 261 -16.19 -20.73 -9.52
C ASP A 261 -17.51 -21.07 -8.82
N TYR A 262 -17.81 -20.24 -7.82
CA TYR A 262 -19.12 -20.27 -7.14
C TYR A 262 -20.07 -19.32 -7.83
#